data_5f689edf36b62b23ceb027042270c0bc
#
_entry.id   5f689edf36b62b23ceb027042270c0bc
#
_cell.length_a   1.000
_cell.length_b   1.000
_cell.length_c   1.000
_cell.angle_alpha   90.00
_cell.angle_beta   90.00
_cell.angle_gamma   90.00
#
_symmetry.space_group_name_H-M   'P 1'
#
loop_
_entity.id
_entity.type
_entity.pdbx_description
1 polymer ?
#
loop_
_entity_poly.entity_id
_entity_poly.type
_entity_poly.pdbx_seq_one_letter_code
_entity_poly.pdbx_strand_id
1 'polypeptide(L)'
;MITTSEIKEVYKEIQKKLYYMIPEKWSRVYLYASITEKAYNVPVGEMYFYYFPKGILKKNPVNVYEIPNKFNMDEEQYLKLVKNLYASIKKLRKIYKDQKQPLWTNVTISIEKYKFNIEYNYEKLDNTEKSNYERHIIWRYERLGMDINSFNKQDRKIIENYQVDSNIKVETYSEPLYKKPLQSSFDYQKPILEKVQNDEIMNELEIEGKTISNQILANFKQ
;
A
#
# COMPACT_ATOMS: atom_id res chain seq x y z
N MET A 1 -4.19 19.61 6.87
CA MET A 1 -2.85 19.14 6.46
C MET A 1 -2.46 19.87 5.19
N ILE A 2 -1.31 20.53 5.14
CA ILE A 2 -0.85 21.27 3.96
C ILE A 2 0.04 20.32 3.15
N THR A 3 -0.42 19.94 1.97
CA THR A 3 0.40 19.14 1.06
C THR A 3 1.27 20.06 0.22
N THR A 4 2.57 19.96 0.41
CA THR A 4 3.56 20.72 -0.33
C THR A 4 3.84 20.09 -1.70
N SER A 5 4.49 20.84 -2.61
CA SER A 5 4.95 20.31 -3.89
C SER A 5 5.87 19.10 -3.71
N GLU A 6 6.71 19.12 -2.66
CA GLU A 6 7.63 18.06 -2.33
C GLU A 6 6.90 16.74 -1.95
N ILE A 7 5.83 16.82 -1.15
CA ILE A 7 4.99 15.66 -0.83
C ILE A 7 4.36 15.10 -2.11
N LYS A 8 3.89 15.98 -2.99
CA LYS A 8 3.30 15.58 -4.28
C LYS A 8 4.27 14.81 -5.16
N GLU A 9 5.52 15.23 -5.22
CA GLU A 9 6.53 14.51 -6.01
C GLU A 9 6.81 13.12 -5.42
N VAL A 10 6.82 12.97 -4.09
CA VAL A 10 6.97 11.64 -3.49
C VAL A 10 5.75 10.75 -3.77
N TYR A 11 4.54 11.29 -3.80
CA TYR A 11 3.36 10.49 -4.20
C TYR A 11 3.48 9.98 -5.64
N LYS A 12 3.93 10.83 -6.58
CA LYS A 12 4.17 10.41 -7.96
C LYS A 12 5.26 9.32 -8.02
N GLU A 13 6.33 9.49 -7.25
CA GLU A 13 7.41 8.52 -7.16
C GLU A 13 6.90 7.15 -6.67
N ILE A 14 6.11 7.12 -5.60
CA ILE A 14 5.50 5.90 -5.06
C ILE A 14 4.57 5.26 -6.10
N GLN A 15 3.69 6.05 -6.70
CA GLN A 15 2.77 5.57 -7.71
C GLN A 15 3.51 4.95 -8.90
N LYS A 16 4.52 5.64 -9.42
CA LYS A 16 5.35 5.16 -10.53
C LYS A 16 6.02 3.83 -10.18
N LYS A 17 6.61 3.72 -8.99
CA LYS A 17 7.26 2.47 -8.54
C LYS A 17 6.26 1.32 -8.45
N LEU A 18 5.07 1.53 -7.89
CA LEU A 18 4.02 0.52 -7.84
C LEU A 18 3.61 0.04 -9.23
N TYR A 19 3.47 0.95 -10.19
CA TYR A 19 3.16 0.59 -11.58
C TYR A 19 4.23 -0.30 -12.22
N TYR A 20 5.51 0.03 -12.01
CA TYR A 20 6.61 -0.71 -12.62
C TYR A 20 6.91 -2.06 -11.96
N MET A 21 6.51 -2.22 -10.69
CA MET A 21 6.76 -3.46 -9.96
C MET A 21 5.80 -4.58 -10.29
N ILE A 22 4.66 -4.28 -10.93
CA ILE A 22 3.62 -5.28 -11.26
C ILE A 22 3.71 -5.64 -12.74
N PRO A 23 4.14 -6.86 -13.08
CA PRO A 23 4.44 -7.23 -14.47
C PRO A 23 3.23 -7.70 -15.30
N GLU A 24 2.02 -7.57 -14.77
CA GLU A 24 0.77 -7.91 -15.49
C GLU A 24 -0.27 -6.80 -15.36
N LYS A 25 -1.32 -6.86 -16.17
CA LYS A 25 -2.45 -5.92 -16.05
C LYS A 25 -3.20 -6.16 -14.74
N TRP A 26 -3.47 -5.09 -14.02
CA TRP A 26 -4.16 -5.10 -12.74
C TRP A 26 -5.31 -4.09 -12.70
N SER A 27 -6.22 -4.25 -11.75
CA SER A 27 -7.39 -3.38 -11.58
C SER A 27 -7.27 -2.45 -10.36
N ARG A 28 -6.59 -2.90 -9.33
CA ARG A 28 -6.39 -2.16 -8.07
C ARG A 28 -5.17 -2.67 -7.33
N VAL A 29 -4.56 -1.76 -6.56
CA VAL A 29 -3.41 -2.05 -5.68
C VAL A 29 -3.72 -1.48 -4.31
N TYR A 30 -3.33 -2.21 -3.27
CA TYR A 30 -3.35 -1.75 -1.88
C TYR A 30 -1.98 -1.98 -1.26
N LEU A 31 -1.42 -0.94 -0.66
CA LEU A 31 -0.14 -0.99 0.04
C LEU A 31 -0.35 -0.57 1.49
N TYR A 32 0.25 -1.31 2.40
CA TYR A 32 0.44 -0.91 3.78
C TYR A 32 1.92 -0.69 4.05
N ALA A 33 2.24 0.36 4.79
CA ALA A 33 3.58 0.54 5.33
C ALA A 33 3.51 1.16 6.72
N SER A 34 4.30 0.62 7.63
CA SER A 34 4.49 1.18 8.97
C SER A 34 5.92 1.65 9.18
N ILE A 35 6.08 2.71 9.97
CA ILE A 35 7.38 3.22 10.40
C ILE A 35 7.26 3.64 11.86
N THR A 36 7.97 2.94 12.73
CA THR A 36 8.09 3.28 14.15
C THR A 36 9.54 3.65 14.49
N GLU A 37 9.74 4.45 15.51
CA GLU A 37 11.07 4.77 16.01
C GLU A 37 11.34 3.89 17.22
N LYS A 38 12.26 2.92 17.09
CA LYS A 38 12.76 2.14 18.22
C LYS A 38 13.90 2.89 18.94
N ALA A 39 14.40 2.28 20.03
CA ALA A 39 15.55 2.79 20.76
C ALA A 39 16.65 3.26 19.79
N TYR A 40 17.29 4.40 20.11
CA TYR A 40 18.30 5.08 19.28
C TYR A 40 17.77 5.77 18.00
N ASN A 41 16.47 6.11 17.92
CA ASN A 41 15.87 6.81 16.77
C ASN A 41 16.07 6.12 15.40
N VAL A 42 16.29 4.81 15.40
CA VAL A 42 16.38 4.05 14.17
C VAL A 42 14.96 3.72 13.68
N PRO A 43 14.56 4.20 12.50
CA PRO A 43 13.24 3.90 11.96
C PRO A 43 13.18 2.43 11.52
N VAL A 44 12.29 1.69 12.14
CA VAL A 44 11.95 0.30 11.79
C VAL A 44 10.50 0.22 11.38
N GLY A 45 10.17 -0.75 10.56
CA GLY A 45 8.79 -0.98 10.14
C GLY A 45 8.73 -2.03 9.04
N GLU A 46 7.56 -2.17 8.49
CA GLU A 46 7.25 -3.16 7.49
C GLU A 46 6.51 -2.53 6.31
N MET A 47 6.55 -3.18 5.17
CA MET A 47 5.78 -2.80 4.00
C MET A 47 5.39 -4.05 3.23
N TYR A 48 4.14 -4.08 2.80
CA TYR A 48 3.63 -5.06 1.87
C TYR A 48 2.59 -4.41 0.96
N PHE A 49 2.45 -4.90 -0.26
CA PHE A 49 1.32 -4.54 -1.09
C PHE A 49 0.72 -5.77 -1.77
N TYR A 50 -0.51 -5.59 -2.18
CA TYR A 50 -1.29 -6.58 -2.93
C TYR A 50 -1.87 -5.90 -4.15
N TYR A 51 -1.89 -6.61 -5.26
CA TYR A 51 -2.60 -6.17 -6.45
C TYR A 51 -3.63 -7.21 -6.88
N PHE A 52 -4.66 -6.75 -7.55
CA PHE A 52 -5.69 -7.61 -8.13
C PHE A 52 -5.47 -7.70 -9.64
N PRO A 53 -5.07 -8.87 -10.16
CA PRO A 53 -4.90 -9.07 -11.58
C PRO A 53 -6.19 -8.73 -12.34
N LYS A 54 -6.07 -8.05 -13.47
CA LYS A 54 -7.22 -7.75 -14.33
C LYS A 54 -7.68 -9.04 -15.03
N GLY A 55 -8.98 -9.32 -14.98
CA GLY A 55 -9.55 -10.51 -15.61
C GLY A 55 -11.07 -10.51 -15.51
N ILE A 56 -11.71 -11.45 -16.23
CA ILE A 56 -13.18 -11.62 -16.27
C ILE A 56 -13.68 -12.24 -14.96
N LEU A 57 -12.90 -13.16 -14.38
CA LEU A 57 -13.22 -13.79 -13.11
C LEU A 57 -12.58 -13.05 -11.95
N LYS A 58 -13.26 -13.05 -10.79
CA LYS A 58 -12.71 -12.51 -9.55
C LYS A 58 -11.46 -13.30 -9.15
N LYS A 59 -10.29 -12.68 -9.26
CA LYS A 59 -9.03 -13.30 -8.88
C LYS A 59 -8.66 -12.89 -7.46
N ASN A 60 -7.96 -13.78 -6.77
CA ASN A 60 -7.39 -13.46 -5.47
C ASN A 60 -6.31 -12.39 -5.62
N PRO A 61 -6.12 -11.53 -4.59
CA PRO A 61 -5.03 -10.58 -4.58
C PRO A 61 -3.69 -11.32 -4.53
N VAL A 62 -2.71 -10.81 -5.27
CA VAL A 62 -1.35 -11.34 -5.30
C VAL A 62 -0.48 -10.47 -4.39
N ASN A 63 0.25 -11.11 -3.48
CA ASN A 63 1.21 -10.44 -2.62
C ASN A 63 2.46 -10.07 -3.41
N VAL A 64 3.05 -8.90 -3.13
CA VAL A 64 4.30 -8.44 -3.74
C VAL A 64 5.42 -9.48 -3.68
N TYR A 65 5.52 -10.21 -2.58
CA TYR A 65 6.56 -11.23 -2.38
C TYR A 65 6.33 -12.53 -3.16
N GLU A 66 5.16 -12.71 -3.77
CA GLU A 66 4.84 -13.84 -4.66
C GLU A 66 5.21 -13.55 -6.12
N ILE A 67 5.44 -12.27 -6.48
CA ILE A 67 5.72 -11.84 -7.86
C ILE A 67 6.96 -12.53 -8.45
N PRO A 68 8.12 -12.61 -7.78
CA PRO A 68 9.28 -13.28 -8.34
C PRO A 68 8.99 -14.72 -8.76
N ASN A 69 8.37 -15.50 -7.89
CA ASN A 69 8.02 -16.90 -8.18
C ASN A 69 6.98 -17.00 -9.30
N LYS A 70 5.96 -16.14 -9.27
CA LYS A 70 4.87 -16.14 -10.26
C LYS A 70 5.35 -15.82 -11.68
N PHE A 71 6.37 -14.97 -11.82
CA PHE A 71 6.86 -14.49 -13.11
C PHE A 71 8.29 -14.96 -13.44
N ASN A 72 8.83 -15.90 -12.65
CA ASN A 72 10.19 -16.43 -12.80
C ASN A 72 11.24 -15.30 -12.87
N MET A 73 11.18 -14.38 -11.89
CA MET A 73 12.08 -13.24 -11.77
C MET A 73 13.12 -13.51 -10.69
N ASP A 74 14.27 -12.85 -10.79
CA ASP A 74 15.30 -12.88 -9.74
C ASP A 74 14.75 -12.22 -8.46
N GLU A 75 14.67 -13.01 -7.39
CA GLU A 75 14.10 -12.58 -6.12
C GLU A 75 14.94 -11.46 -5.48
N GLU A 76 16.26 -11.54 -5.54
CA GLU A 76 17.14 -10.55 -4.92
C GLU A 76 17.01 -9.18 -5.60
N GLN A 77 16.97 -9.17 -6.92
CA GLN A 77 16.76 -7.94 -7.68
C GLN A 77 15.38 -7.36 -7.45
N TYR A 78 14.35 -8.21 -7.39
CA TYR A 78 12.99 -7.76 -7.07
C TYR A 78 12.90 -7.16 -5.66
N LEU A 79 13.53 -7.78 -4.68
CA LEU A 79 13.60 -7.25 -3.31
C LEU A 79 14.31 -5.88 -3.23
N LYS A 80 15.25 -5.58 -4.14
CA LYS A 80 15.83 -4.23 -4.26
C LYS A 80 14.76 -3.20 -4.66
N LEU A 81 13.84 -3.57 -5.57
CA LEU A 81 12.71 -2.70 -5.92
C LEU A 81 11.77 -2.46 -4.73
N VAL A 82 11.45 -3.51 -3.96
CA VAL A 82 10.66 -3.40 -2.73
C VAL A 82 11.33 -2.46 -1.72
N LYS A 83 12.64 -2.61 -1.50
CA LYS A 83 13.42 -1.73 -0.62
C LYS A 83 13.40 -0.28 -1.11
N ASN A 84 13.50 -0.06 -2.43
CA ASN A 84 13.46 1.27 -3.03
C ASN A 84 12.07 1.92 -2.90
N LEU A 85 11.00 1.15 -3.01
CA LEU A 85 9.64 1.63 -2.74
C LEU A 85 9.48 2.04 -1.28
N TYR A 86 9.94 1.20 -0.35
CA TYR A 86 9.89 1.53 1.08
C TYR A 86 10.75 2.75 1.44
N ALA A 87 11.87 2.96 0.75
CA ALA A 87 12.67 4.17 0.91
C ALA A 87 11.87 5.45 0.57
N SER A 88 11.00 5.41 -0.45
CA SER A 88 10.11 6.54 -0.79
C SER A 88 9.08 6.80 0.32
N ILE A 89 8.56 5.74 0.95
CA ILE A 89 7.67 5.87 2.12
C ILE A 89 8.42 6.52 3.30
N LYS A 90 9.65 6.11 3.57
CA LYS A 90 10.50 6.75 4.60
C LYS A 90 10.80 8.21 4.28
N LYS A 91 11.06 8.52 3.00
CA LYS A 91 11.26 9.90 2.53
C LYS A 91 10.01 10.75 2.78
N LEU A 92 8.82 10.22 2.50
CA LEU A 92 7.56 10.89 2.80
C LEU A 92 7.44 11.23 4.28
N ARG A 93 7.71 10.28 5.18
CA ARG A 93 7.66 10.51 6.63
C ARG A 93 8.70 11.54 7.09
N LYS A 94 9.89 11.52 6.48
CA LYS A 94 10.94 12.51 6.76
C LYS A 94 10.48 13.93 6.42
N ILE A 95 9.83 14.14 5.28
CA ILE A 95 9.27 15.44 4.91
C ILE A 95 8.27 15.93 5.96
N TYR A 96 7.38 15.06 6.46
CA TYR A 96 6.46 15.39 7.54
C TYR A 96 7.20 15.84 8.81
N LYS A 97 8.27 15.13 9.18
CA LYS A 97 9.13 15.48 10.32
C LYS A 97 9.79 16.85 10.14
N ASP A 98 10.40 17.08 8.98
CA ASP A 98 11.13 18.31 8.67
C ASP A 98 10.17 19.52 8.63
N GLN A 99 8.93 19.31 8.19
CA GLN A 99 7.88 20.33 8.18
C GLN A 99 7.11 20.46 9.49
N LYS A 100 7.58 19.78 10.57
CA LYS A 100 6.95 19.79 11.89
C LYS A 100 5.46 19.40 11.89
N GLN A 101 5.07 18.56 10.94
CA GLN A 101 3.72 17.99 10.90
C GLN A 101 3.59 16.78 11.82
N PRO A 102 2.37 16.43 12.29
CA PRO A 102 2.16 15.22 13.06
C PRO A 102 2.73 14.00 12.34
N LEU A 103 3.52 13.19 13.05
CA LEU A 103 4.15 12.01 12.48
C LEU A 103 3.19 10.82 12.52
N TRP A 104 2.81 10.37 11.37
CA TRP A 104 2.05 9.13 11.20
C TRP A 104 2.93 7.91 11.48
N THR A 105 2.31 6.84 11.95
CA THR A 105 2.95 5.57 12.26
C THR A 105 2.77 4.53 11.17
N ASN A 106 1.67 4.60 10.46
CA ASN A 106 1.43 3.77 9.30
C ASN A 106 0.60 4.51 8.24
N VAL A 107 0.68 4.01 7.02
CA VAL A 107 -0.10 4.49 5.87
C VAL A 107 -0.72 3.32 5.14
N THR A 108 -1.93 3.53 4.63
CA THR A 108 -2.53 2.68 3.60
C THR A 108 -2.64 3.48 2.30
N ILE A 109 -2.06 2.97 1.23
CA ILE A 109 -2.18 3.54 -0.11
C ILE A 109 -3.05 2.62 -0.94
N SER A 110 -4.01 3.18 -1.67
CA SER A 110 -4.79 2.45 -2.66
C SER A 110 -4.73 3.13 -4.02
N ILE A 111 -4.68 2.32 -5.07
CA ILE A 111 -4.83 2.78 -6.45
C ILE A 111 -5.98 1.97 -7.06
N GLU A 112 -7.08 2.64 -7.35
CA GLU A 112 -8.25 2.05 -7.98
C GLU A 112 -8.73 2.93 -9.13
N LYS A 113 -9.00 2.35 -10.30
CA LYS A 113 -9.45 3.11 -11.47
C LYS A 113 -8.57 4.35 -11.72
N TYR A 114 -7.25 4.19 -11.57
CA TYR A 114 -6.22 5.25 -11.68
C TYR A 114 -6.27 6.31 -10.57
N LYS A 115 -7.13 6.16 -9.55
CA LYS A 115 -7.20 7.06 -8.40
C LYS A 115 -6.21 6.61 -7.34
N PHE A 116 -5.28 7.50 -7.00
CA PHE A 116 -4.35 7.31 -5.90
C PHE A 116 -4.94 7.91 -4.63
N ASN A 117 -5.12 7.09 -3.60
CA ASN A 117 -5.52 7.54 -2.28
C ASN A 117 -4.46 7.14 -1.26
N ILE A 118 -4.27 7.97 -0.25
CA ILE A 118 -3.39 7.70 0.88
C ILE A 118 -4.11 8.04 2.19
N GLU A 119 -4.12 7.08 3.11
CA GLU A 119 -4.68 7.22 4.45
C GLU A 119 -3.54 7.14 5.46
N TYR A 120 -3.44 8.14 6.33
CA TYR A 120 -2.44 8.20 7.40
C TYR A 120 -3.06 7.80 8.73
N ASN A 121 -2.36 6.96 9.49
CA ASN A 121 -2.75 6.55 10.82
C ASN A 121 -1.67 6.96 11.83
N TYR A 122 -2.12 7.37 13.01
CA TYR A 122 -1.30 7.94 14.08
C TYR A 122 -1.34 7.09 15.36
N GLU A 123 -1.88 5.88 15.32
CA GLU A 123 -1.92 4.99 16.46
C GLU A 123 -0.49 4.59 16.90
N LYS A 124 -0.29 4.40 18.21
CA LYS A 124 0.99 3.93 18.74
C LYS A 124 1.13 2.43 18.51
N LEU A 125 1.92 2.03 17.53
CA LEU A 125 2.12 0.62 17.18
C LEU A 125 2.94 -0.15 18.25
N ASP A 126 3.75 0.55 19.06
CA ASP A 126 4.64 -0.07 20.05
C ASP A 126 3.88 -0.57 21.29
N ASN A 127 2.70 -0.02 21.58
CA ASN A 127 1.89 -0.31 22.76
C ASN A 127 0.58 -1.05 22.41
N THR A 128 0.47 -1.63 21.22
CA THR A 128 -0.73 -2.35 20.83
C THR A 128 -0.65 -3.80 21.31
N GLU A 129 -1.77 -4.35 21.78
CA GLU A 129 -1.92 -5.75 22.13
C GLU A 129 -1.76 -6.69 20.91
N LYS A 130 -1.81 -6.11 19.69
CA LYS A 130 -1.73 -6.85 18.43
C LYS A 130 -0.31 -6.87 17.87
N SER A 131 0.16 -8.05 17.54
CA SER A 131 1.41 -8.24 16.81
C SER A 131 1.35 -7.68 15.38
N ASN A 132 2.50 -7.50 14.73
CA ASN A 132 2.56 -7.13 13.31
C ASN A 132 1.80 -8.12 12.42
N TYR A 133 1.92 -9.39 12.73
CA TYR A 133 1.21 -10.44 12.01
C TYR A 133 -0.31 -10.30 12.11
N GLU A 134 -0.85 -10.12 13.30
CA GLU A 134 -2.29 -9.92 13.51
C GLU A 134 -2.79 -8.66 12.80
N ARG A 135 -2.06 -7.55 12.88
CA ARG A 135 -2.38 -6.33 12.13
C ARG A 135 -2.43 -6.58 10.63
N HIS A 136 -1.48 -7.35 10.09
CA HIS A 136 -1.46 -7.70 8.67
C HIS A 136 -2.68 -8.55 8.27
N ILE A 137 -3.06 -9.55 9.07
CA ILE A 137 -4.24 -10.39 8.81
C ILE A 137 -5.51 -9.55 8.83
N ILE A 138 -5.70 -8.70 9.85
CA ILE A 138 -6.85 -7.80 9.97
C ILE A 138 -6.90 -6.84 8.78
N TRP A 139 -5.78 -6.22 8.44
CA TRP A 139 -5.69 -5.30 7.30
C TRP A 139 -6.04 -5.99 5.97
N ARG A 140 -5.58 -7.21 5.74
CA ARG A 140 -5.95 -8.01 4.56
C ARG A 140 -7.45 -8.26 4.50
N TYR A 141 -8.04 -8.63 5.62
CA TYR A 141 -9.49 -8.86 5.71
C TYR A 141 -10.27 -7.59 5.38
N GLU A 142 -9.95 -6.47 6.02
CA GLU A 142 -10.68 -5.22 5.85
C GLU A 142 -10.46 -4.54 4.51
N ARG A 143 -9.19 -4.45 4.08
CA ARG A 143 -8.81 -3.62 2.92
C ARG A 143 -8.87 -4.37 1.60
N LEU A 144 -8.55 -5.64 1.59
CA LEU A 144 -8.63 -6.45 0.37
C LEU A 144 -10.03 -7.04 0.15
N GLY A 145 -10.91 -7.00 1.14
CA GLY A 145 -12.25 -7.59 1.09
C GLY A 145 -12.19 -9.10 0.85
N MET A 146 -11.23 -9.76 1.48
CA MET A 146 -11.07 -11.21 1.38
C MET A 146 -12.14 -11.91 2.19
N ASP A 147 -12.72 -12.99 1.65
CA ASP A 147 -13.63 -13.85 2.39
C ASP A 147 -12.88 -14.50 3.57
N ILE A 148 -13.49 -14.51 4.76
CA ILE A 148 -12.91 -15.13 5.97
C ILE A 148 -12.54 -16.58 5.73
N ASN A 149 -13.30 -17.31 4.89
CA ASN A 149 -13.04 -18.68 4.54
C ASN A 149 -11.77 -18.88 3.66
N SER A 150 -11.25 -17.81 3.06
CA SER A 150 -9.99 -17.86 2.32
C SER A 150 -8.74 -17.84 3.21
N PHE A 151 -8.92 -17.58 4.50
CA PHE A 151 -7.84 -17.60 5.49
C PHE A 151 -7.70 -18.98 6.14
N ASN A 152 -6.49 -19.32 6.58
CA ASN A 152 -6.26 -20.54 7.36
C ASN A 152 -6.95 -20.45 8.73
N LYS A 153 -6.99 -21.56 9.47
CA LYS A 153 -7.69 -21.65 10.76
C LYS A 153 -7.19 -20.65 11.81
N GLN A 154 -5.87 -20.41 11.85
CA GLN A 154 -5.26 -19.48 12.79
C GLN A 154 -5.63 -18.02 12.45
N ASP A 155 -5.53 -17.66 11.19
CA ASP A 155 -5.86 -16.31 10.71
C ASP A 155 -7.35 -15.99 10.90
N ARG A 156 -8.23 -16.98 10.66
CA ARG A 156 -9.67 -16.82 10.92
C ARG A 156 -9.95 -16.48 12.38
N LYS A 157 -9.28 -17.15 13.31
CA LYS A 157 -9.44 -16.85 14.75
C LYS A 157 -9.03 -15.42 15.10
N ILE A 158 -7.99 -14.91 14.46
CA ILE A 158 -7.57 -13.50 14.63
C ILE A 158 -8.68 -12.56 14.16
N ILE A 159 -9.28 -12.85 13.00
CA ILE A 159 -10.36 -12.02 12.43
C ILE A 159 -11.62 -12.10 13.31
N GLU A 160 -12.00 -13.28 13.77
CA GLU A 160 -13.15 -13.48 14.67
C GLU A 160 -12.99 -12.69 15.97
N ASN A 161 -11.82 -12.77 16.61
CA ASN A 161 -11.52 -11.99 17.81
C ASN A 161 -11.62 -10.48 17.52
N TYR A 162 -11.06 -10.03 16.41
CA TYR A 162 -11.13 -8.63 16.00
C TYR A 162 -12.57 -8.15 15.77
N GLN A 163 -13.43 -8.97 15.18
CA GLN A 163 -14.86 -8.65 14.99
C GLN A 163 -15.60 -8.52 16.32
N VAL A 164 -15.33 -9.41 17.29
CA VAL A 164 -15.90 -9.32 18.64
C VAL A 164 -15.47 -8.03 19.33
N ASP A 165 -14.18 -7.73 19.35
CA ASP A 165 -13.63 -6.51 19.96
C ASP A 165 -14.22 -5.25 19.33
N SER A 166 -14.42 -5.25 18.01
CA SER A 166 -14.99 -4.13 17.27
C SER A 166 -16.47 -3.93 17.62
N ASN A 167 -17.23 -5.00 17.73
CA ASN A 167 -18.64 -4.97 18.12
C ASN A 167 -18.82 -4.49 19.57
N ILE A 168 -17.98 -4.97 20.49
CA ILE A 168 -18.00 -4.52 21.90
C ILE A 168 -17.73 -3.01 21.99
N LYS A 169 -16.78 -2.49 21.19
CA LYS A 169 -16.50 -1.05 21.15
C LYS A 169 -17.67 -0.22 20.62
N VAL A 170 -18.43 -0.75 19.67
CA VAL A 170 -19.63 -0.10 19.13
C VAL A 170 -20.76 -0.07 20.17
N GLU A 171 -20.92 -1.13 20.97
CA GLU A 171 -21.96 -1.21 21.99
C GLU A 171 -21.67 -0.36 23.24
N THR A 172 -20.39 -0.14 23.56
CA THR A 172 -19.98 0.59 24.80
C THR A 172 -19.90 2.10 24.62
N TYR A 173 -19.87 2.61 23.39
CA TYR A 173 -19.73 4.04 23.12
C TYR A 173 -20.87 4.54 22.24
N SER A 174 -21.90 5.12 22.88
CA SER A 174 -23.01 5.80 22.23
C SER A 174 -22.66 7.17 21.61
N GLU A 175 -21.41 7.57 21.64
CA GLU A 175 -20.90 8.71 20.89
C GLU A 175 -19.83 8.26 19.88
N PRO A 176 -19.89 8.75 18.63
CA PRO A 176 -18.89 8.42 17.63
C PRO A 176 -17.57 9.10 17.98
N LEU A 177 -16.74 8.48 18.81
CA LEU A 177 -15.35 8.88 19.04
C LEU A 177 -14.44 8.59 17.82
N TYR A 178 -14.99 8.12 16.76
CA TYR A 178 -14.34 8.09 15.44
C TYR A 178 -14.46 9.48 14.81
N LYS A 179 -13.57 10.38 15.15
CA LYS A 179 -13.10 11.30 14.13
C LYS A 179 -12.57 10.41 13.02
N LYS A 180 -13.31 10.33 11.89
CA LYS A 180 -12.83 9.67 10.68
C LYS A 180 -11.34 9.98 10.55
N PRO A 181 -10.44 8.99 10.33
CA PRO A 181 -9.06 9.31 10.00
C PRO A 181 -9.14 10.42 8.96
N LEU A 182 -8.33 11.45 9.12
CA LEU A 182 -8.29 12.56 8.16
C LEU A 182 -8.02 11.94 6.80
N GLN A 183 -9.10 11.64 6.09
CA GLN A 183 -9.05 11.25 4.70
C GLN A 183 -8.53 12.46 3.96
N SER A 184 -7.23 12.54 3.79
CA SER A 184 -6.70 13.36 2.73
C SER A 184 -7.01 12.64 1.43
N SER A 185 -8.29 12.66 1.04
CA SER A 185 -8.67 12.38 -0.34
C SER A 185 -8.06 13.50 -1.18
N PHE A 186 -6.79 13.32 -1.51
CA PHE A 186 -6.15 14.20 -2.46
C PHE A 186 -6.73 13.86 -3.82
N ASP A 187 -7.49 14.80 -4.35
CA ASP A 187 -7.85 14.81 -5.76
C ASP A 187 -6.59 15.13 -6.57
N TYR A 188 -5.68 14.15 -6.59
CA TYR A 188 -4.43 14.17 -7.35
C TYR A 188 -4.70 14.13 -8.85
N GLN A 189 -5.98 14.15 -9.22
CA GLN A 189 -6.45 13.73 -10.52
C GLN A 189 -6.44 14.82 -11.56
N LYS A 190 -6.54 16.10 -11.18
CA LYS A 190 -6.66 17.10 -12.24
C LYS A 190 -5.47 17.16 -13.20
N PRO A 191 -4.20 17.15 -12.77
CA PRO A 191 -3.10 17.19 -13.75
C PRO A 191 -2.70 15.82 -14.32
N ILE A 192 -2.88 14.72 -13.56
CA ILE A 192 -2.49 13.37 -14.01
C ILE A 192 -3.62 12.72 -14.79
N LEU A 193 -4.88 12.94 -14.42
CA LEU A 193 -6.04 12.39 -15.14
C LEU A 193 -6.35 13.14 -16.42
N GLU A 194 -6.16 14.45 -16.50
CA GLU A 194 -6.24 15.14 -17.78
C GLU A 194 -5.16 14.68 -18.77
N LYS A 195 -3.99 14.27 -18.25
CA LYS A 195 -2.93 13.63 -19.05
C LYS A 195 -3.15 12.15 -19.30
N VAL A 196 -3.77 11.42 -18.37
CA VAL A 196 -3.99 9.96 -18.43
C VAL A 196 -5.31 9.61 -19.11
N GLN A 197 -6.23 10.53 -19.24
CA GLN A 197 -7.42 10.39 -20.11
C GLN A 197 -7.10 10.56 -21.60
N ASN A 198 -5.90 11.05 -21.95
CA ASN A 198 -5.41 10.95 -23.32
C ASN A 198 -4.95 9.52 -23.58
N ASP A 199 -5.69 8.79 -24.43
CA ASP A 199 -5.38 7.40 -24.83
C ASP A 199 -3.93 7.22 -25.31
N GLU A 200 -3.29 8.27 -25.83
CA GLU A 200 -1.89 8.28 -26.23
C GLU A 200 -0.94 8.10 -25.03
N ILE A 201 -1.20 8.74 -23.89
CA ILE A 201 -0.31 8.66 -22.71
C ILE A 201 -0.52 7.34 -21.96
N MET A 202 -1.73 6.80 -21.96
CA MET A 202 -1.97 5.44 -21.46
C MET A 202 -1.27 4.41 -22.34
N ASN A 203 -1.24 4.61 -23.63
CA ASN A 203 -0.46 3.79 -24.54
C ASN A 203 1.06 3.95 -24.33
N GLU A 204 1.56 5.17 -24.11
CA GLU A 204 2.98 5.40 -23.80
C GLU A 204 3.37 4.78 -22.45
N LEU A 205 2.58 4.97 -21.39
CA LEU A 205 2.84 4.34 -20.09
C LEU A 205 2.67 2.81 -20.14
N GLU A 206 1.75 2.30 -20.95
CA GLU A 206 1.58 0.86 -21.18
C GLU A 206 2.74 0.31 -22.03
N ILE A 207 3.24 1.06 -23.00
CA ILE A 207 4.40 0.73 -23.84
C ILE A 207 5.69 0.86 -23.02
N GLU A 208 5.88 1.93 -22.26
CA GLU A 208 7.02 2.07 -21.34
C GLU A 208 6.99 0.99 -20.26
N GLY A 209 5.83 0.72 -19.66
CA GLY A 209 5.68 -0.36 -18.68
C GLY A 209 5.98 -1.73 -19.28
N LYS A 210 5.54 -2.01 -20.51
CA LYS A 210 5.90 -3.24 -21.25
C LYS A 210 7.37 -3.28 -21.64
N THR A 211 7.94 -2.15 -22.04
CA THR A 211 9.36 -2.05 -22.43
C THR A 211 10.25 -2.23 -21.22
N ILE A 212 9.93 -1.62 -20.09
CA ILE A 212 10.68 -1.78 -18.84
C ILE A 212 10.47 -3.17 -18.27
N SER A 213 9.26 -3.72 -18.31
CA SER A 213 8.98 -5.10 -17.92
C SER A 213 9.72 -6.09 -18.80
N ASN A 214 9.80 -5.85 -20.10
CA ASN A 214 10.57 -6.69 -21.04
C ASN A 214 12.08 -6.50 -20.87
N GLN A 215 12.56 -5.30 -20.56
CA GLN A 215 13.96 -5.05 -20.23
C GLN A 215 14.36 -5.68 -18.88
N ILE A 216 13.47 -5.60 -17.89
CA ILE A 216 13.63 -6.30 -16.63
C ILE A 216 13.68 -7.81 -16.89
N LEU A 217 12.71 -8.37 -17.62
CA LEU A 217 12.66 -9.80 -17.98
C LEU A 217 13.86 -10.24 -18.85
N ALA A 218 14.38 -9.38 -19.74
CA ALA A 218 15.55 -9.67 -20.54
C ALA A 218 16.83 -9.68 -19.69
N ASN A 219 16.97 -8.77 -18.75
CA ASN A 219 18.10 -8.71 -17.82
C ASN A 219 18.11 -9.86 -16.80
N PHE A 220 16.94 -10.52 -16.58
CA PHE A 220 16.82 -11.69 -15.71
C PHE A 220 17.07 -13.03 -16.43
N LYS A 221 17.16 -13.03 -17.76
CA LYS A 221 17.44 -14.22 -18.57
C LYS A 221 18.90 -14.37 -19.00
N GLN A 222 19.78 -13.43 -18.63
CA GLN A 222 21.23 -13.49 -18.75
C GLN A 222 21.86 -13.82 -17.39
#